data_57da694e1f4b21ef92da7bda6cee6184
#
_entry.id   57da694e1f4b21ef92da7bda6cee6184
#
_cell.length_a   1.000
_cell.length_b   1.000
_cell.length_c   1.000
_cell.angle_alpha   90.00
_cell.angle_beta   90.00
_cell.angle_gamma   90.00
#
_symmetry.space_group_name_H-M   'P 1'
#
loop_
_entity.id
_entity.type
_entity.pdbx_description
1 polymer ?
#
loop_
_entity_poly.entity_id
_entity_poly.type
_entity_poly.pdbx_seq_one_letter_code
_entity_poly.pdbx_strand_id
1 'polypeptide(L)'
;MHPRLSPASFFLTSLCLLQAVAPAHATGEGGVTDDLRRSTVVRTVERVAPAVVGVYTERVVAEPSPFRSPFGNDPYSDPFFAPFFGAPPPRGGARERQRVGMGSGVIVEPGGIVVTNQHVIVGGDTIRVQLSDNREFEARLIGGDSDFDLAVLQLETSGPLPHVPIGNDDSILIGETVIAIGNPYGLDHTVTTGVVSALGRTLQTGEALYQDIVQTDASINPGNSGGPLLDIRGRLVGINTAIHRDAQGIGFAIPIWRVRNVVDQILAHGSVLPTWIGLEVQNLTPELASHFAVKSGSGVLVRGVEAGSPAERGTVRTGDLVTRVQGERVTNTAEYDRRVRGLAAGETLRLMVAGEGGAERPATIEIAPMPVEMLDAFAWNAIGVEVTAAGDAVTVGKVRRGSAAEEIGFRPGDVVAAIGGREITGLDGFRKGVGAARGSSSVLVSVVRGRRLYRVVVPLAASKRSPREDPRR
;
A
#
# COMPACT_ATOMS: atom_id res chain seq x y z
N MET A 1 86.72 66.11 -52.22
CA MET A 1 87.62 64.96 -52.56
C MET A 1 87.44 63.88 -51.50
N HIS A 2 86.85 62.78 -51.85
CA HIS A 2 86.58 61.68 -50.93
C HIS A 2 87.67 60.71 -50.78
N PRO A 3 87.79 60.05 -49.65
CA PRO A 3 88.16 58.65 -49.68
C PRO A 3 87.14 57.71 -49.12
N ARG A 4 87.08 56.59 -49.76
CA ARG A 4 86.26 55.38 -49.44
C ARG A 4 86.73 54.69 -48.18
N LEU A 5 85.81 54.26 -47.35
CA LEU A 5 86.07 53.31 -46.26
C LEU A 5 85.28 52.05 -46.54
N SER A 6 85.94 50.91 -46.45
CA SER A 6 85.51 49.56 -46.65
C SER A 6 84.82 49.00 -45.39
N PRO A 7 83.83 48.06 -45.46
CA PRO A 7 83.15 47.51 -44.29
C PRO A 7 83.87 46.26 -43.71
N ALA A 8 84.00 46.31 -42.45
CA ALA A 8 84.41 45.11 -41.65
C ALA A 8 83.21 44.33 -41.18
N SER A 9 83.15 43.05 -41.54
CA SER A 9 82.10 42.10 -41.16
C SER A 9 82.24 41.71 -39.65
N PHE A 10 81.20 41.95 -38.92
CA PHE A 10 81.00 41.37 -37.56
C PHE A 10 80.09 40.16 -37.67
N PHE A 11 80.60 39.00 -37.49
CA PHE A 11 79.86 37.79 -37.23
C PHE A 11 79.35 37.76 -35.77
N LEU A 12 78.05 37.95 -35.53
CA LEU A 12 77.45 37.74 -34.21
C LEU A 12 76.85 36.35 -34.24
N THR A 13 77.48 35.42 -33.52
CA THR A 13 76.93 34.08 -33.23
C THR A 13 75.81 34.19 -32.20
N SER A 14 74.58 34.10 -32.69
CA SER A 14 73.39 34.03 -31.83
C SER A 14 73.23 32.61 -31.31
N LEU A 15 73.48 32.40 -30.02
CA LEU A 15 73.27 31.14 -29.31
C LEU A 15 71.79 31.05 -28.93
N CYS A 16 70.98 30.34 -29.70
CA CYS A 16 69.60 30.00 -29.33
C CYS A 16 69.59 28.98 -28.20
N LEU A 17 69.29 29.44 -26.98
CA LEU A 17 68.84 28.54 -25.90
C LEU A 17 67.45 28.03 -26.22
N LEU A 18 67.32 26.77 -26.70
CA LEU A 18 66.08 26.04 -26.67
C LEU A 18 65.74 25.70 -25.22
N GLN A 19 64.88 26.49 -24.60
CA GLN A 19 64.18 26.06 -23.38
C GLN A 19 63.16 25.00 -23.76
N ALA A 20 63.42 23.75 -23.41
CA ALA A 20 62.44 22.69 -23.47
C ALA A 20 61.30 23.01 -22.49
N VAL A 21 60.20 23.49 -23.02
CA VAL A 21 58.90 23.53 -22.24
C VAL A 21 58.44 22.11 -22.09
N ALA A 22 58.64 21.54 -20.91
CA ALA A 22 58.00 20.27 -20.53
C ALA A 22 56.48 20.48 -20.56
N PRO A 23 55.70 19.55 -21.18
CA PRO A 23 54.25 19.64 -21.09
C PRO A 23 53.84 19.53 -19.63
N ALA A 24 53.25 20.58 -19.08
CA ALA A 24 52.56 20.52 -17.81
C ALA A 24 51.44 19.47 -17.96
N HIS A 25 51.61 18.30 -17.37
CA HIS A 25 50.51 17.37 -17.23
C HIS A 25 49.44 18.08 -16.37
N ALA A 26 48.34 18.45 -16.99
CA ALA A 26 47.15 18.91 -16.31
C ALA A 26 46.55 17.73 -15.52
N THR A 27 47.13 17.46 -14.37
CA THR A 27 46.56 16.60 -13.34
C THR A 27 45.77 17.50 -12.38
N GLY A 28 44.50 17.74 -12.64
CA GLY A 28 43.69 18.52 -11.72
C GLY A 28 42.30 18.96 -12.14
N GLU A 29 41.91 18.81 -13.38
CA GLU A 29 40.56 19.27 -13.79
C GLU A 29 39.42 18.27 -13.53
N GLY A 30 39.71 16.98 -13.35
CA GLY A 30 38.67 15.96 -13.11
C GLY A 30 38.02 16.07 -11.74
N GLY A 31 38.73 16.47 -10.70
CA GLY A 31 38.22 16.47 -9.33
C GLY A 31 37.29 17.63 -9.02
N VAL A 32 37.58 18.83 -9.51
CA VAL A 32 36.76 20.03 -9.23
C VAL A 32 35.48 20.04 -10.04
N THR A 33 35.53 19.63 -11.30
CA THR A 33 34.34 19.54 -12.17
C THR A 33 33.39 18.43 -11.74
N ASP A 34 33.89 17.33 -11.19
CA ASP A 34 33.07 16.21 -10.70
C ASP A 34 32.34 16.58 -9.41
N ASP A 35 32.95 17.34 -8.51
CA ASP A 35 32.30 17.81 -7.27
C ASP A 35 31.19 18.84 -7.57
N LEU A 36 31.33 19.69 -8.58
CA LEU A 36 30.28 20.62 -9.01
C LEU A 36 29.04 19.92 -9.58
N ARG A 37 29.18 18.75 -10.17
CA ARG A 37 28.09 17.94 -10.70
C ARG A 37 27.35 17.17 -9.58
N ARG A 38 27.97 16.93 -8.44
CA ARG A 38 27.40 16.23 -7.29
C ARG A 38 26.46 17.14 -6.49
N SER A 39 25.30 17.42 -7.05
CA SER A 39 24.21 18.13 -6.34
C SER A 39 23.75 17.36 -5.10
N THR A 40 22.94 17.99 -4.27
CA THR A 40 22.31 17.30 -3.10
C THR A 40 21.49 16.08 -3.55
N VAL A 41 20.81 16.17 -4.70
CA VAL A 41 20.06 15.06 -5.29
C VAL A 41 21.01 13.90 -5.62
N VAL A 42 22.11 14.16 -6.33
CA VAL A 42 23.10 13.13 -6.71
C VAL A 42 23.64 12.41 -5.46
N ARG A 43 24.09 13.16 -4.46
CA ARG A 43 24.59 12.58 -3.21
C ARG A 43 23.55 11.76 -2.46
N THR A 44 22.31 12.19 -2.48
CA THR A 44 21.20 11.45 -1.87
C THR A 44 20.93 10.15 -2.60
N VAL A 45 20.89 10.18 -3.93
CA VAL A 45 20.71 8.99 -4.77
C VAL A 45 21.86 8.01 -4.56
N GLU A 46 23.13 8.43 -4.63
CA GLU A 46 24.31 7.58 -4.40
C GLU A 46 24.24 6.83 -3.06
N ARG A 47 23.72 7.48 -2.02
CA ARG A 47 23.59 6.90 -0.68
C ARG A 47 22.43 5.92 -0.56
N VAL A 48 21.29 6.22 -1.16
CA VAL A 48 20.03 5.50 -0.96
C VAL A 48 19.79 4.41 -2.01
N ALA A 49 20.25 4.61 -3.25
CA ALA A 49 20.01 3.69 -4.34
C ALA A 49 20.36 2.21 -4.02
N PRO A 50 21.46 1.89 -3.29
CA PRO A 50 21.73 0.50 -2.94
C PRO A 50 20.64 -0.20 -2.13
N ALA A 51 19.76 0.55 -1.45
CA ALA A 51 18.61 0.02 -0.71
C ALA A 51 17.36 -0.12 -1.56
N VAL A 52 17.33 0.41 -2.80
CA VAL A 52 16.20 0.32 -3.70
C VAL A 52 16.36 -0.89 -4.61
N VAL A 53 15.37 -1.77 -4.56
CA VAL A 53 15.41 -3.08 -5.20
C VAL A 53 14.36 -3.23 -6.28
N GLY A 54 14.63 -4.08 -7.25
CA GLY A 54 13.63 -4.60 -8.17
C GLY A 54 12.82 -5.70 -7.49
N VAL A 55 11.50 -5.66 -7.63
CA VAL A 55 10.59 -6.71 -7.14
C VAL A 55 9.81 -7.26 -8.32
N TYR A 56 9.82 -8.57 -8.48
CA TYR A 56 9.03 -9.23 -9.51
C TYR A 56 8.48 -10.56 -9.01
N THR A 57 7.41 -11.00 -9.65
CA THR A 57 6.78 -12.28 -9.34
C THR A 57 6.86 -13.21 -10.53
N GLU A 58 7.05 -14.49 -10.24
CA GLU A 58 7.09 -15.56 -11.24
C GLU A 58 5.90 -16.50 -11.05
N ARG A 59 5.30 -16.91 -12.15
CA ARG A 59 4.28 -17.97 -12.16
C ARG A 59 4.76 -19.15 -12.97
N VAL A 60 4.55 -20.35 -12.44
CA VAL A 60 4.74 -21.58 -13.19
C VAL A 60 3.51 -21.81 -14.06
N VAL A 61 3.61 -21.56 -15.35
CA VAL A 61 2.54 -21.86 -16.30
C VAL A 61 2.54 -23.37 -16.55
N ALA A 62 1.63 -24.10 -15.89
CA ALA A 62 1.27 -25.46 -16.28
C ALA A 62 0.42 -25.39 -17.56
N GLU A 63 0.51 -26.41 -18.42
CA GLU A 63 -0.25 -26.49 -19.67
C GLU A 63 -1.74 -26.08 -19.49
N PRO A 64 -2.32 -25.37 -20.47
CA PRO A 64 -3.67 -24.87 -20.34
C PRO A 64 -4.67 -26.01 -20.18
N SER A 65 -5.32 -26.06 -19.01
CA SER A 65 -6.52 -26.89 -18.83
C SER A 65 -7.57 -26.41 -19.83
N PRO A 66 -8.26 -27.28 -20.56
CA PRO A 66 -9.30 -26.90 -21.53
C PRO A 66 -10.55 -26.28 -20.91
N PHE A 67 -10.59 -26.13 -19.59
CA PHE A 67 -11.69 -25.50 -18.86
C PHE A 67 -11.42 -24.01 -18.61
N ARG A 68 -11.96 -23.15 -19.48
CA ARG A 68 -12.16 -21.74 -19.20
C ARG A 68 -13.10 -21.60 -18.00
N SER A 69 -12.69 -20.88 -16.96
CA SER A 69 -13.59 -20.46 -15.89
C SER A 69 -14.67 -19.53 -16.50
N PRO A 70 -15.97 -19.79 -16.29
CA PRO A 70 -17.04 -18.93 -16.83
C PRO A 70 -17.21 -17.63 -16.04
N PHE A 71 -16.43 -17.38 -14.98
CA PHE A 71 -16.48 -16.18 -14.16
C PHE A 71 -15.18 -15.41 -14.32
N GLY A 72 -15.18 -14.52 -15.34
CA GLY A 72 -14.05 -13.70 -15.72
C GLY A 72 -13.84 -12.51 -14.77
N ASN A 73 -13.21 -12.74 -13.63
CA ASN A 73 -12.46 -11.70 -12.92
C ASN A 73 -11.01 -12.16 -12.85
N ASP A 74 -10.33 -12.06 -13.99
CA ASP A 74 -8.88 -12.17 -14.05
C ASP A 74 -8.32 -10.79 -13.69
N PRO A 75 -7.49 -10.66 -12.63
CA PRO A 75 -6.80 -9.41 -12.29
C PRO A 75 -5.96 -8.85 -13.45
N TYR A 76 -5.62 -9.70 -14.43
CA TYR A 76 -4.91 -9.33 -15.67
C TYR A 76 -5.79 -8.64 -16.71
N SER A 77 -7.10 -8.66 -16.56
CA SER A 77 -8.05 -7.99 -17.46
C SER A 77 -8.35 -6.54 -17.06
N ASP A 78 -7.82 -6.07 -15.92
CA ASP A 78 -7.94 -4.66 -15.55
C ASP A 78 -7.13 -3.80 -16.51
N PRO A 79 -7.74 -2.86 -17.26
CA PRO A 79 -7.05 -1.98 -18.21
C PRO A 79 -5.91 -1.16 -17.60
N PHE A 80 -5.92 -0.98 -16.27
CA PHE A 80 -4.89 -0.26 -15.53
C PHE A 80 -3.62 -1.10 -15.37
N PHE A 81 -3.75 -2.38 -15.05
CA PHE A 81 -2.62 -3.27 -14.78
C PHE A 81 -2.20 -4.15 -15.96
N ALA A 82 -3.09 -4.35 -16.95
CA ALA A 82 -2.83 -5.21 -18.10
C ALA A 82 -1.48 -4.97 -18.83
N PRO A 83 -0.98 -3.73 -19.00
CA PRO A 83 0.32 -3.49 -19.61
C PRO A 83 1.53 -3.83 -18.72
N PHE A 84 1.32 -4.03 -17.41
CA PHE A 84 2.40 -4.43 -16.49
C PHE A 84 2.63 -5.93 -16.49
N PHE A 85 1.59 -6.71 -16.82
CA PHE A 85 1.63 -8.16 -16.72
C PHE A 85 1.95 -8.88 -18.05
N GLY A 86 2.20 -8.10 -19.12
CA GLY A 86 2.55 -8.64 -20.44
C GLY A 86 1.38 -9.30 -21.18
N ALA A 87 1.55 -9.54 -22.48
CA ALA A 87 0.58 -10.28 -23.29
C ALA A 87 0.55 -11.76 -22.85
N PRO A 88 -0.59 -12.46 -22.94
CA PRO A 88 -0.66 -13.89 -22.66
C PRO A 88 0.32 -14.66 -23.55
N PRO A 89 1.00 -15.70 -23.02
CA PRO A 89 2.08 -16.37 -23.69
C PRO A 89 1.63 -17.13 -24.95
N PRO A 90 2.53 -17.29 -25.95
CA PRO A 90 2.30 -18.16 -27.09
C PRO A 90 2.27 -19.62 -26.65
N ARG A 91 1.43 -20.40 -27.28
CA ARG A 91 1.21 -21.83 -27.05
C ARG A 91 2.45 -22.65 -27.45
N GLY A 92 3.09 -23.31 -26.49
CA GLY A 92 4.20 -24.23 -26.78
C GLY A 92 4.83 -24.81 -25.52
N GLY A 93 4.74 -26.11 -25.31
CA GLY A 93 5.06 -26.83 -24.10
C GLY A 93 6.53 -26.78 -23.67
N ALA A 94 6.74 -26.14 -22.53
CA ALA A 94 7.73 -26.41 -21.50
C ALA A 94 7.22 -25.69 -20.25
N ARG A 95 7.50 -26.18 -19.04
CA ARG A 95 7.21 -25.45 -17.79
C ARG A 95 8.11 -24.22 -17.76
N GLU A 96 7.64 -23.11 -18.30
CA GLU A 96 8.37 -21.86 -18.36
C GLU A 96 7.91 -20.98 -17.18
N ARG A 97 8.88 -20.48 -16.41
CA ARG A 97 8.60 -19.49 -15.38
C ARG A 97 8.39 -18.15 -16.08
N GLN A 98 7.19 -17.62 -15.98
CA GLN A 98 6.85 -16.34 -16.58
C GLN A 98 6.84 -15.27 -15.47
N ARG A 99 7.52 -14.14 -15.71
CA ARG A 99 7.41 -12.94 -14.87
C ARG A 99 6.04 -12.32 -15.12
N VAL A 100 5.24 -12.17 -14.04
CA VAL A 100 3.86 -11.70 -14.13
C VAL A 100 3.62 -10.36 -13.42
N GLY A 101 4.46 -9.98 -12.48
CA GLY A 101 4.43 -8.68 -11.79
C GLY A 101 5.83 -8.08 -11.77
N MET A 102 5.91 -6.75 -11.86
CA MET A 102 7.19 -6.04 -11.81
C MET A 102 7.01 -4.63 -11.25
N GLY A 103 7.89 -4.27 -10.33
CA GLY A 103 7.95 -2.96 -9.71
C GLY A 103 9.24 -2.80 -8.93
N SER A 104 9.21 -1.90 -7.97
CA SER A 104 10.32 -1.61 -7.07
C SER A 104 9.96 -1.90 -5.62
N GLY A 105 10.97 -1.92 -4.77
CA GLY A 105 10.84 -1.97 -3.32
C GLY A 105 11.95 -1.18 -2.65
N VAL A 106 11.84 -0.99 -1.36
CA VAL A 106 12.90 -0.40 -0.54
C VAL A 106 13.19 -1.29 0.67
N ILE A 107 14.46 -1.61 0.90
CA ILE A 107 14.90 -2.31 2.10
C ILE A 107 14.87 -1.31 3.25
N VAL A 108 14.11 -1.61 4.30
CA VAL A 108 13.92 -0.69 5.45
C VAL A 108 14.63 -1.13 6.71
N GLU A 109 15.09 -2.37 6.76
CA GLU A 109 15.90 -2.91 7.86
C GLU A 109 17.09 -3.72 7.34
N PRO A 110 18.24 -3.69 8.05
CA PRO A 110 19.44 -4.42 7.64
C PRO A 110 19.21 -5.94 7.56
N GLY A 111 18.23 -6.47 8.26
CA GLY A 111 17.82 -7.88 8.24
C GLY A 111 17.03 -8.30 7.00
N GLY A 112 16.85 -7.41 6.01
CA GLY A 112 16.21 -7.74 4.73
C GLY A 112 14.70 -7.59 4.73
N ILE A 113 14.15 -6.71 5.56
CA ILE A 113 12.74 -6.30 5.44
C ILE A 113 12.60 -5.35 4.25
N VAL A 114 11.76 -5.69 3.30
CA VAL A 114 11.46 -4.89 2.09
C VAL A 114 10.01 -4.45 2.13
N VAL A 115 9.78 -3.17 1.84
CA VAL A 115 8.44 -2.60 1.61
C VAL A 115 8.26 -2.39 0.12
N THR A 116 7.10 -2.78 -0.39
CA THR A 116 6.67 -2.57 -1.79
C THR A 116 5.15 -2.37 -1.85
N ASN A 117 4.59 -2.15 -3.05
CA ASN A 117 3.15 -2.16 -3.21
C ASN A 117 2.56 -3.58 -3.27
N GLN A 118 1.35 -3.73 -2.75
CA GLN A 118 0.62 -5.02 -2.80
C GLN A 118 0.36 -5.44 -4.25
N HIS A 119 -0.01 -4.51 -5.14
CA HIS A 119 -0.29 -4.82 -6.53
C HIS A 119 0.95 -5.34 -7.31
N VAL A 120 2.18 -5.02 -6.87
CA VAL A 120 3.42 -5.51 -7.50
C VAL A 120 3.60 -7.01 -7.29
N ILE A 121 3.10 -7.56 -6.18
CA ILE A 121 3.31 -8.95 -5.80
C ILE A 121 2.11 -9.87 -6.07
N VAL A 122 0.97 -9.32 -6.49
CA VAL A 122 -0.24 -10.11 -6.77
C VAL A 122 -0.06 -10.95 -8.03
N GLY A 123 -0.48 -12.22 -7.95
CA GLY A 123 -0.63 -13.10 -9.11
C GLY A 123 0.56 -13.99 -9.44
N GLY A 124 1.68 -13.91 -8.73
CA GLY A 124 2.80 -14.84 -8.86
C GLY A 124 2.82 -15.93 -7.80
N ASP A 125 3.48 -17.04 -8.09
CA ASP A 125 3.70 -18.15 -7.16
C ASP A 125 4.96 -17.96 -6.32
N THR A 126 5.94 -17.21 -6.83
CA THR A 126 7.22 -16.93 -6.19
C THR A 126 7.54 -15.44 -6.32
N ILE A 127 7.98 -14.82 -5.23
CA ILE A 127 8.43 -13.41 -5.20
C ILE A 127 9.95 -13.39 -5.25
N ARG A 128 10.51 -12.60 -6.18
CA ARG A 128 11.93 -12.37 -6.35
C ARG A 128 12.27 -10.92 -6.10
N VAL A 129 13.42 -10.69 -5.46
CA VAL A 129 13.95 -9.35 -5.19
C VAL A 129 15.37 -9.28 -5.70
N GLN A 130 15.65 -8.32 -6.58
CA GLN A 130 16.96 -8.10 -7.18
C GLN A 130 17.56 -6.77 -6.69
N LEU A 131 18.77 -6.83 -6.16
CA LEU A 131 19.55 -5.66 -5.73
C LEU A 131 20.30 -5.06 -6.94
N SER A 132 20.74 -3.81 -6.80
CA SER A 132 21.53 -3.11 -7.81
C SER A 132 22.92 -3.72 -8.09
N ASP A 133 23.42 -4.55 -7.19
CA ASP A 133 24.67 -5.32 -7.37
C ASP A 133 24.43 -6.70 -8.02
N ASN A 134 23.27 -6.93 -8.60
CA ASN A 134 22.83 -8.16 -9.25
C ASN A 134 22.60 -9.36 -8.31
N ARG A 135 22.71 -9.20 -6.99
CA ARG A 135 22.27 -10.24 -6.08
C ARG A 135 20.75 -10.39 -6.17
N GLU A 136 20.30 -11.63 -6.23
CA GLU A 136 18.88 -11.98 -6.30
C GLU A 136 18.51 -12.85 -5.10
N PHE A 137 17.36 -12.56 -4.50
CA PHE A 137 16.83 -13.25 -3.35
C PHE A 137 15.42 -13.76 -3.65
N GLU A 138 15.10 -14.93 -3.15
CA GLU A 138 13.70 -15.33 -2.97
C GLU A 138 13.17 -14.59 -1.73
N ALA A 139 12.00 -13.98 -1.88
CA ALA A 139 11.40 -13.21 -0.81
C ALA A 139 10.17 -13.92 -0.28
N ARG A 140 10.07 -14.02 1.04
CA ARG A 140 8.87 -14.52 1.72
C ARG A 140 7.95 -13.34 2.03
N LEU A 141 6.69 -13.45 1.66
CA LEU A 141 5.66 -12.48 2.07
C LEU A 141 5.40 -12.62 3.58
N ILE A 142 5.67 -11.56 4.35
CA ILE A 142 5.26 -11.49 5.76
C ILE A 142 3.78 -11.16 5.83
N GLY A 143 3.34 -10.17 5.05
CA GLY A 143 1.95 -9.77 4.95
C GLY A 143 1.76 -8.64 3.96
N GLY A 144 0.51 -8.41 3.57
CA GLY A 144 0.14 -7.33 2.68
C GLY A 144 -1.30 -6.90 2.88
N ASP A 145 -1.61 -5.69 2.44
CA ASP A 145 -2.94 -5.13 2.52
C ASP A 145 -3.29 -4.40 1.23
N SER A 146 -4.42 -4.80 0.61
CA SER A 146 -4.90 -4.24 -0.65
C SER A 146 -5.56 -2.87 -0.49
N ASP A 147 -6.10 -2.55 0.69
CA ASP A 147 -6.77 -1.27 0.93
C ASP A 147 -5.73 -0.15 1.07
N PHE A 148 -4.54 -0.49 1.58
CA PHE A 148 -3.39 0.43 1.67
C PHE A 148 -2.39 0.27 0.54
N ASP A 149 -2.55 -0.76 -0.31
CA ASP A 149 -1.62 -1.10 -1.40
C ASP A 149 -0.16 -1.25 -0.94
N LEU A 150 0.05 -1.89 0.22
CA LEU A 150 1.36 -2.14 0.81
C LEU A 150 1.60 -3.62 1.06
N ALA A 151 2.83 -4.05 0.86
CA ALA A 151 3.30 -5.39 1.19
C ALA A 151 4.67 -5.34 1.87
N VAL A 152 4.89 -6.25 2.81
CA VAL A 152 6.14 -6.42 3.55
C VAL A 152 6.71 -7.79 3.25
N LEU A 153 7.94 -7.80 2.75
CA LEU A 153 8.66 -9.01 2.36
C LEU A 153 9.87 -9.23 3.28
N GLN A 154 10.25 -10.47 3.49
CA GLN A 154 11.49 -10.88 4.15
C GLN A 154 12.43 -11.52 3.16
N LEU A 155 13.64 -10.98 3.04
CA LEU A 155 14.74 -11.61 2.31
C LEU A 155 15.50 -12.56 3.23
N GLU A 156 15.86 -13.72 2.71
CA GLU A 156 16.79 -14.63 3.40
C GLU A 156 18.23 -14.16 3.12
N THR A 157 18.82 -13.48 4.09
CA THR A 157 20.18 -12.94 3.96
C THR A 157 21.10 -13.46 5.06
N SER A 158 22.38 -13.67 4.71
CA SER A 158 23.43 -14.07 5.65
C SER A 158 24.19 -12.90 6.27
N GLY A 159 23.87 -11.66 5.88
CA GLY A 159 24.54 -10.45 6.39
C GLY A 159 23.68 -9.21 6.21
N PRO A 160 24.13 -8.07 6.78
CA PRO A 160 23.36 -6.83 6.71
C PRO A 160 23.27 -6.31 5.26
N LEU A 161 22.09 -5.83 4.89
CA LEU A 161 21.83 -5.21 3.60
C LEU A 161 21.80 -3.67 3.72
N PRO A 162 22.15 -2.94 2.64
CA PRO A 162 21.86 -1.51 2.55
C PRO A 162 20.39 -1.26 2.81
N HIS A 163 20.04 -0.26 3.61
CA HIS A 163 18.66 0.02 3.99
C HIS A 163 18.42 1.51 4.24
N VAL A 164 17.16 1.92 4.14
CA VAL A 164 16.66 3.25 4.52
C VAL A 164 15.62 3.05 5.62
N PRO A 165 15.91 3.42 6.86
CA PRO A 165 15.00 3.18 7.97
C PRO A 165 13.70 4.00 7.81
N ILE A 166 12.59 3.44 8.23
CA ILE A 166 11.32 4.16 8.37
C ILE A 166 11.46 5.11 9.57
N GLY A 167 11.56 6.42 9.28
CA GLY A 167 11.70 7.45 10.30
C GLY A 167 10.39 7.75 11.03
N ASN A 168 10.51 8.50 12.15
CA ASN A 168 9.36 8.98 12.94
C ASN A 168 8.97 10.43 12.61
N ASP A 169 9.67 11.07 11.68
CA ASP A 169 9.39 12.45 11.28
C ASP A 169 8.37 12.46 10.14
N ASP A 170 7.16 12.88 10.44
CA ASP A 170 6.04 12.96 9.51
C ASP A 170 5.89 14.40 8.94
N SER A 171 6.86 15.28 9.18
CA SER A 171 6.85 16.66 8.70
C SER A 171 7.18 16.72 7.22
N ILE A 172 6.15 16.66 6.38
CA ILE A 172 6.22 16.85 4.93
C ILE A 172 5.66 18.23 4.59
N LEU A 173 6.37 19.02 3.79
CA LEU A 173 5.96 20.38 3.42
C LEU A 173 5.56 20.45 1.95
N ILE A 174 4.45 21.12 1.65
CA ILE A 174 4.09 21.45 0.26
C ILE A 174 5.18 22.36 -0.33
N GLY A 175 5.66 22.00 -1.54
CA GLY A 175 6.79 22.66 -2.19
C GLY A 175 8.15 22.07 -1.83
N GLU A 176 8.25 21.14 -0.88
CA GLU A 176 9.50 20.43 -0.56
C GLU A 176 9.96 19.58 -1.74
N THR A 177 11.27 19.64 -2.06
CA THR A 177 11.85 18.82 -3.14
C THR A 177 11.84 17.35 -2.73
N VAL A 178 11.33 16.50 -3.63
CA VAL A 178 11.30 15.05 -3.47
C VAL A 178 12.01 14.34 -4.60
N ILE A 179 12.49 13.13 -4.29
CA ILE A 179 13.23 12.26 -5.20
C ILE A 179 12.53 10.90 -5.19
N ALA A 180 12.00 10.48 -6.33
CA ALA A 180 11.46 9.15 -6.52
C ALA A 180 12.50 8.25 -7.16
N ILE A 181 12.75 7.08 -6.58
CA ILE A 181 13.70 6.10 -7.10
C ILE A 181 12.96 4.78 -7.37
N GLY A 182 13.26 4.16 -8.51
CA GLY A 182 12.82 2.82 -8.85
C GLY A 182 13.96 1.97 -9.40
N ASN A 183 13.78 0.66 -9.37
CA ASN A 183 14.68 -0.32 -9.96
C ASN A 183 13.90 -1.45 -10.63
N PRO A 184 13.08 -1.16 -11.66
CA PRO A 184 12.09 -2.09 -12.20
C PRO A 184 12.68 -3.39 -12.75
N TYR A 185 13.92 -3.35 -13.19
CA TYR A 185 14.59 -4.50 -13.82
C TYR A 185 15.78 -5.05 -13.01
N GLY A 186 16.05 -4.44 -11.84
CA GLY A 186 17.22 -4.79 -11.03
C GLY A 186 18.57 -4.44 -11.67
N LEU A 187 18.57 -3.73 -12.80
CA LEU A 187 19.78 -3.43 -13.57
C LEU A 187 20.27 -2.01 -13.32
N ASP A 188 19.38 -1.01 -13.48
CA ASP A 188 19.69 0.42 -13.33
C ASP A 188 18.55 1.14 -12.63
N HIS A 189 18.90 2.04 -11.73
CA HIS A 189 17.92 2.87 -11.04
C HIS A 189 17.35 3.94 -11.97
N THR A 190 16.03 4.09 -11.95
CA THR A 190 15.34 5.24 -12.52
C THR A 190 15.12 6.27 -11.44
N VAL A 191 15.59 7.49 -11.64
CA VAL A 191 15.48 8.60 -10.70
C VAL A 191 14.66 9.71 -11.32
N THR A 192 13.64 10.17 -10.63
CA THR A 192 12.88 11.37 -10.99
C THR A 192 12.81 12.32 -9.81
N THR A 193 12.75 13.62 -10.08
CA THR A 193 12.66 14.66 -9.04
C THR A 193 11.49 15.57 -9.31
N GLY A 194 10.95 16.11 -8.24
CA GLY A 194 9.86 17.06 -8.28
C GLY A 194 9.67 17.70 -6.90
N VAL A 195 8.47 18.16 -6.62
CA VAL A 195 8.08 18.71 -5.33
C VAL A 195 6.84 18.00 -4.78
N VAL A 196 6.60 18.15 -3.51
CA VAL A 196 5.29 17.82 -2.90
C VAL A 196 4.29 18.86 -3.41
N SER A 197 3.38 18.43 -4.27
CA SER A 197 2.37 19.31 -4.88
C SER A 197 1.16 19.53 -3.97
N ALA A 198 0.77 18.49 -3.21
CA ALA A 198 -0.31 18.56 -2.23
C ALA A 198 -0.22 17.41 -1.22
N LEU A 199 -0.87 17.59 -0.08
CA LEU A 199 -1.03 16.59 0.99
C LEU A 199 -2.52 16.30 1.21
N GLY A 200 -2.83 15.15 1.78
CA GLY A 200 -4.19 14.81 2.19
C GLY A 200 -5.14 14.59 1.01
N ARG A 201 -4.62 14.21 -0.18
CA ARG A 201 -5.48 13.94 -1.33
C ARG A 201 -6.24 12.64 -1.17
N THR A 202 -7.48 12.66 -1.60
CA THR A 202 -8.30 11.47 -1.76
C THR A 202 -8.51 11.21 -3.25
N LEU A 203 -8.19 10.00 -3.69
CA LEU A 203 -8.33 9.59 -5.08
C LEU A 203 -9.14 8.30 -5.15
N GLN A 204 -10.14 8.28 -6.02
CA GLN A 204 -10.92 7.10 -6.32
C GLN A 204 -10.51 6.56 -7.70
N THR A 205 -10.12 5.29 -7.75
CA THR A 205 -9.75 4.59 -8.99
C THR A 205 -10.51 3.27 -9.03
N GLY A 206 -11.52 3.19 -9.89
CA GLY A 206 -12.45 2.06 -9.88
C GLY A 206 -13.15 1.93 -8.53
N GLU A 207 -13.03 0.78 -7.89
CA GLU A 207 -13.57 0.51 -6.54
C GLU A 207 -12.60 0.88 -5.40
N ALA A 208 -11.32 1.10 -5.70
CA ALA A 208 -10.31 1.47 -4.71
C ALA A 208 -10.38 2.97 -4.37
N LEU A 209 -10.27 3.27 -3.08
CA LEU A 209 -10.24 4.64 -2.55
C LEU A 209 -8.93 4.84 -1.78
N TYR A 210 -8.03 5.61 -2.37
CA TYR A 210 -6.79 6.02 -1.73
C TYR A 210 -7.03 7.33 -0.98
N GLN A 211 -6.84 7.33 0.32
CA GLN A 211 -7.05 8.50 1.16
C GLN A 211 -5.74 9.03 1.73
N ASP A 212 -5.70 10.34 1.91
CA ASP A 212 -4.60 11.03 2.59
C ASP A 212 -3.24 10.75 1.96
N ILE A 213 -3.19 10.69 0.61
CA ILE A 213 -1.98 10.45 -0.16
C ILE A 213 -1.22 11.75 -0.45
N VAL A 214 0.09 11.61 -0.62
CA VAL A 214 0.99 12.68 -1.08
C VAL A 214 0.90 12.79 -2.58
N GLN A 215 0.65 14.00 -3.10
CA GLN A 215 0.73 14.30 -4.53
C GLN A 215 2.09 14.94 -4.82
N THR A 216 2.73 14.52 -5.92
CA THR A 216 4.00 15.07 -6.42
C THR A 216 3.96 15.27 -7.93
N ASP A 217 4.76 16.18 -8.46
CA ASP A 217 5.03 16.32 -9.89
C ASP A 217 6.29 15.54 -10.34
N ALA A 218 7.01 14.89 -9.39
CA ALA A 218 7.98 13.88 -9.76
C ALA A 218 7.29 12.78 -10.58
N SER A 219 7.88 12.42 -11.73
CA SER A 219 7.27 11.42 -12.62
C SER A 219 7.20 10.05 -11.95
N ILE A 220 5.98 9.62 -11.63
CA ILE A 220 5.69 8.26 -11.14
C ILE A 220 5.14 7.46 -12.33
N ASN A 221 5.88 6.42 -12.70
CA ASN A 221 5.59 5.57 -13.85
C ASN A 221 5.68 4.10 -13.45
N PRO A 222 5.17 3.19 -14.29
CA PRO A 222 5.47 1.77 -14.17
C PRO A 222 6.97 1.55 -14.01
N GLY A 223 7.33 0.92 -12.90
CA GLY A 223 8.72 0.62 -12.58
C GLY A 223 9.23 1.32 -11.32
N ASN A 224 8.81 2.54 -10.97
CA ASN A 224 9.12 3.10 -9.66
C ASN A 224 8.01 2.91 -8.60
N SER A 225 6.84 2.32 -8.97
CA SER A 225 5.83 1.84 -8.02
C SER A 225 6.42 0.86 -7.00
N GLY A 226 6.14 1.07 -5.73
CA GLY A 226 6.70 0.32 -4.60
C GLY A 226 8.07 0.80 -4.15
N GLY A 227 8.76 1.61 -4.95
CA GLY A 227 10.00 2.29 -4.57
C GLY A 227 9.78 3.50 -3.67
N PRO A 228 10.86 4.04 -3.07
CA PRO A 228 10.78 5.15 -2.15
C PRO A 228 10.52 6.49 -2.83
N LEU A 229 9.72 7.34 -2.18
CA LEU A 229 9.74 8.79 -2.30
C LEU A 229 10.57 9.34 -1.14
N LEU A 230 11.59 10.14 -1.44
CA LEU A 230 12.59 10.62 -0.49
C LEU A 230 12.59 12.15 -0.45
N ASP A 231 12.96 12.74 0.70
CA ASP A 231 13.38 14.13 0.76
C ASP A 231 14.86 14.29 0.33
N ILE A 232 15.32 15.52 0.23
CA ILE A 232 16.72 15.82 -0.16
C ILE A 232 17.76 15.32 0.86
N ARG A 233 17.36 14.92 2.08
CA ARG A 233 18.21 14.30 3.10
C ARG A 233 18.25 12.77 2.96
N GLY A 234 17.45 12.21 2.05
CA GLY A 234 17.31 10.78 1.83
C GLY A 234 16.46 10.06 2.87
N ARG A 235 15.60 10.78 3.58
CA ARG A 235 14.60 10.18 4.46
C ARG A 235 13.38 9.77 3.62
N LEU A 236 12.76 8.66 3.99
CA LEU A 236 11.51 8.24 3.39
C LEU A 236 10.39 9.24 3.72
N VAL A 237 9.75 9.77 2.69
CA VAL A 237 8.52 10.60 2.76
C VAL A 237 7.30 9.76 2.40
N GLY A 238 7.49 8.68 1.65
CA GLY A 238 6.43 7.77 1.27
C GLY A 238 6.90 6.64 0.35
N ILE A 239 5.95 5.82 -0.07
CA ILE A 239 6.13 4.78 -1.08
C ILE A 239 5.37 5.18 -2.34
N ASN A 240 6.08 5.25 -3.47
CA ASN A 240 5.49 5.60 -4.76
C ASN A 240 4.40 4.61 -5.16
N THR A 241 3.27 5.11 -5.66
CA THR A 241 2.21 4.26 -6.20
C THR A 241 1.68 4.85 -7.51
N ALA A 242 1.63 4.05 -8.58
CA ALA A 242 1.16 4.47 -9.89
C ALA A 242 -0.37 4.35 -9.96
N ILE A 243 -1.09 5.42 -9.65
CA ILE A 243 -2.56 5.40 -9.54
C ILE A 243 -3.26 5.95 -10.78
N HIS A 244 -2.64 6.82 -11.59
CA HIS A 244 -3.32 7.48 -12.71
C HIS A 244 -2.44 7.56 -13.98
N ARG A 245 -2.94 6.99 -15.11
CA ARG A 245 -2.23 7.01 -16.40
C ARG A 245 -2.42 8.27 -17.24
N ASP A 246 -3.55 8.95 -17.06
CA ASP A 246 -3.98 9.99 -18.00
C ASP A 246 -3.57 11.41 -17.58
N ALA A 247 -2.89 11.56 -16.43
CA ALA A 247 -2.47 12.87 -15.92
C ALA A 247 -0.94 13.00 -15.93
N GLN A 248 -0.39 13.62 -16.96
CA GLN A 248 1.03 13.97 -17.00
C GLN A 248 1.37 14.95 -15.87
N GLY A 249 2.49 14.73 -15.16
CA GLY A 249 2.93 15.59 -14.07
C GLY A 249 2.14 15.43 -12.75
N ILE A 250 1.38 14.33 -12.59
CA ILE A 250 0.70 14.01 -11.34
C ILE A 250 1.11 12.61 -10.92
N GLY A 251 1.95 12.54 -9.91
CA GLY A 251 2.35 11.31 -9.22
C GLY A 251 1.77 11.25 -7.81
N PHE A 252 1.70 10.06 -7.24
CA PHE A 252 1.20 9.84 -5.90
C PHE A 252 2.11 8.93 -5.10
N ALA A 253 2.11 9.13 -3.79
CA ALA A 253 2.80 8.25 -2.85
C ALA A 253 1.96 8.03 -1.58
N ILE A 254 2.08 6.85 -1.02
CA ILE A 254 1.52 6.51 0.29
C ILE A 254 2.41 7.16 1.35
N PRO A 255 1.89 8.03 2.22
CA PRO A 255 2.72 8.80 3.15
C PRO A 255 3.41 7.93 4.18
N ILE A 256 4.60 8.35 4.61
CA ILE A 256 5.48 7.54 5.48
C ILE A 256 4.85 7.16 6.83
N TRP A 257 4.02 8.03 7.42
CA TRP A 257 3.34 7.73 8.67
C TRP A 257 2.36 6.55 8.52
N ARG A 258 1.69 6.44 7.36
CA ARG A 258 0.83 5.29 7.05
C ARG A 258 1.65 4.04 6.74
N VAL A 259 2.74 4.19 5.97
CA VAL A 259 3.67 3.08 5.71
C VAL A 259 4.18 2.49 7.01
N ARG A 260 4.64 3.34 7.95
CA ARG A 260 5.10 2.91 9.28
C ARG A 260 4.03 2.11 10.02
N ASN A 261 2.83 2.69 10.17
CA ASN A 261 1.72 2.05 10.88
C ASN A 261 1.35 0.68 10.28
N VAL A 262 1.25 0.59 8.95
CA VAL A 262 0.94 -0.67 8.25
C VAL A 262 2.08 -1.68 8.40
N VAL A 263 3.33 -1.26 8.25
CA VAL A 263 4.51 -2.12 8.41
C VAL A 263 4.61 -2.67 9.82
N ASP A 264 4.45 -1.82 10.85
CA ASP A 264 4.49 -2.23 12.26
C ASP A 264 3.42 -3.28 12.56
N GLN A 265 2.19 -3.09 12.07
CA GLN A 265 1.12 -4.08 12.22
C GLN A 265 1.42 -5.39 11.50
N ILE A 266 1.95 -5.32 10.27
CA ILE A 266 2.31 -6.52 9.50
C ILE A 266 3.45 -7.28 10.19
N LEU A 267 4.47 -6.59 10.70
CA LEU A 267 5.58 -7.24 11.41
C LEU A 267 5.12 -7.87 12.73
N ALA A 268 4.24 -7.20 13.47
CA ALA A 268 3.74 -7.70 14.75
C ALA A 268 2.70 -8.83 14.60
N HIS A 269 1.87 -8.78 13.57
CA HIS A 269 0.67 -9.62 13.45
C HIS A 269 0.56 -10.38 12.12
N GLY A 270 1.51 -10.20 11.20
CA GLY A 270 1.47 -10.79 9.85
C GLY A 270 0.45 -10.13 8.89
N SER A 271 -0.33 -9.15 9.32
CA SER A 271 -1.23 -8.35 8.47
C SER A 271 -1.75 -7.13 9.22
N VAL A 272 -2.41 -6.21 8.50
CA VAL A 272 -3.16 -5.11 9.11
C VAL A 272 -4.38 -5.65 9.84
N LEU A 273 -4.60 -5.16 11.07
CA LEU A 273 -5.72 -5.59 11.89
C LEU A 273 -7.01 -4.87 11.45
N PRO A 274 -8.15 -5.57 11.45
CA PRO A 274 -9.45 -4.92 11.26
C PRO A 274 -9.67 -3.82 12.28
N THR A 275 -10.17 -2.67 11.82
CA THR A 275 -10.38 -1.49 12.66
C THR A 275 -11.73 -1.53 13.37
N TRP A 276 -11.77 -0.93 14.55
CA TRP A 276 -12.97 -0.74 15.35
C TRP A 276 -13.14 0.72 15.73
N ILE A 277 -14.31 1.25 15.42
CA ILE A 277 -14.72 2.61 15.73
C ILE A 277 -15.88 2.60 16.72
N GLY A 278 -16.83 1.69 16.51
CA GLY A 278 -18.03 1.54 17.33
C GLY A 278 -19.13 2.54 17.02
N LEU A 279 -19.17 3.08 15.80
CA LEU A 279 -20.30 3.88 15.31
C LEU A 279 -21.22 3.01 14.44
N GLU A 280 -22.50 3.02 14.76
CA GLU A 280 -23.56 2.54 13.87
C GLU A 280 -24.17 3.74 13.16
N VAL A 281 -24.08 3.75 11.83
CA VAL A 281 -24.62 4.83 11.00
C VAL A 281 -25.76 4.33 10.11
N GLN A 282 -26.66 5.24 9.73
CA GLN A 282 -27.73 4.99 8.77
C GLN A 282 -27.89 6.17 7.82
N ASN A 283 -28.46 5.88 6.63
CA ASN A 283 -28.82 6.93 5.69
C ASN A 283 -29.88 7.85 6.28
N LEU A 284 -29.76 9.13 5.94
CA LEU A 284 -30.75 10.14 6.32
C LEU A 284 -31.99 10.03 5.41
N THR A 285 -33.10 9.53 5.96
CA THR A 285 -34.37 9.50 5.23
C THR A 285 -34.97 10.91 5.11
N PRO A 286 -35.90 11.17 4.19
CA PRO A 286 -36.55 12.47 4.08
C PRO A 286 -37.20 12.96 5.39
N GLU A 287 -37.83 12.03 6.16
CA GLU A 287 -38.44 12.32 7.46
C GLU A 287 -37.42 12.75 8.48
N LEU A 288 -36.30 12.02 8.56
CA LEU A 288 -35.18 12.37 9.45
C LEU A 288 -34.52 13.69 9.01
N ALA A 289 -34.36 13.92 7.71
CA ALA A 289 -33.83 15.17 7.19
C ALA A 289 -34.71 16.38 7.60
N SER A 290 -36.03 16.23 7.56
CA SER A 290 -36.96 17.25 8.02
C SER A 290 -36.84 17.49 9.51
N HIS A 291 -36.66 16.45 10.32
CA HIS A 291 -36.47 16.55 11.78
C HIS A 291 -35.19 17.33 12.15
N PHE A 292 -34.11 17.09 11.42
CA PHE A 292 -32.83 17.82 11.62
C PHE A 292 -32.77 19.17 10.90
N ALA A 293 -33.84 19.60 10.22
CA ALA A 293 -33.89 20.81 9.40
C ALA A 293 -32.75 20.88 8.33
N VAL A 294 -32.36 19.73 7.77
CA VAL A 294 -31.33 19.61 6.74
C VAL A 294 -31.91 19.02 5.46
N LYS A 295 -31.17 19.14 4.34
CA LYS A 295 -31.56 18.49 3.09
C LYS A 295 -31.27 16.99 3.17
N SER A 296 -32.11 16.19 2.51
CA SER A 296 -31.78 14.77 2.29
C SER A 296 -30.42 14.64 1.61
N GLY A 297 -29.59 13.70 2.06
CA GLY A 297 -28.20 13.55 1.59
C GLY A 297 -27.19 14.54 2.21
N SER A 298 -27.55 15.23 3.31
CA SER A 298 -26.62 16.14 4.01
C SER A 298 -25.67 15.42 4.97
N GLY A 299 -25.67 14.07 5.01
CA GLY A 299 -24.82 13.30 5.91
C GLY A 299 -25.42 11.93 6.23
N VAL A 300 -24.84 11.27 7.22
CA VAL A 300 -25.30 10.01 7.80
C VAL A 300 -25.61 10.17 9.28
N LEU A 301 -26.73 9.60 9.73
CA LEU A 301 -27.16 9.69 11.11
C LEU A 301 -26.48 8.62 11.96
N VAL A 302 -25.90 9.01 13.08
CA VAL A 302 -25.39 8.09 14.11
C VAL A 302 -26.57 7.46 14.82
N ARG A 303 -26.87 6.22 14.49
CA ARG A 303 -27.97 5.42 15.06
C ARG A 303 -27.62 4.88 16.44
N GLY A 304 -26.34 4.63 16.69
CA GLY A 304 -25.85 4.09 17.94
C GLY A 304 -24.34 4.25 18.09
N VAL A 305 -23.92 4.31 19.33
CA VAL A 305 -22.53 4.27 19.76
C VAL A 305 -22.37 3.03 20.61
N GLU A 306 -21.43 2.18 20.25
CA GLU A 306 -21.17 0.91 20.91
C GLU A 306 -20.45 1.13 22.24
N ALA A 307 -20.90 0.48 23.30
CA ALA A 307 -20.30 0.60 24.62
C ALA A 307 -18.84 0.10 24.64
N GLY A 308 -17.95 0.80 25.32
CA GLY A 308 -16.52 0.52 25.39
C GLY A 308 -15.74 0.91 24.13
N SER A 309 -16.43 1.36 23.08
CA SER A 309 -15.81 1.67 21.79
C SER A 309 -14.94 2.93 21.81
N PRO A 310 -14.05 3.08 20.81
CA PRO A 310 -13.38 4.35 20.54
C PRO A 310 -14.34 5.53 20.37
N ALA A 311 -15.49 5.32 19.71
CA ALA A 311 -16.50 6.35 19.50
C ALA A 311 -17.16 6.83 20.80
N GLU A 312 -17.37 5.92 21.76
CA GLU A 312 -17.89 6.29 23.09
C GLU A 312 -16.92 7.21 23.85
N ARG A 313 -15.62 6.94 23.75
CA ARG A 313 -14.57 7.81 24.33
C ARG A 313 -14.43 9.14 23.57
N GLY A 314 -14.82 9.16 22.32
CA GLY A 314 -14.90 10.36 21.49
C GLY A 314 -16.06 11.28 21.91
N THR A 315 -16.24 12.34 21.13
CA THR A 315 -17.28 13.33 21.38
C THR A 315 -18.56 13.12 20.55
N VAL A 316 -18.65 12.01 19.80
CA VAL A 316 -19.81 11.65 18.99
C VAL A 316 -20.90 11.03 19.87
N ARG A 317 -22.16 11.37 19.58
CA ARG A 317 -23.34 10.88 20.32
C ARG A 317 -24.34 10.25 19.35
N THR A 318 -25.15 9.34 19.85
CA THR A 318 -26.34 8.88 19.15
C THR A 318 -27.24 10.08 18.85
N GLY A 319 -27.69 10.19 17.60
CA GLY A 319 -28.46 11.34 17.11
C GLY A 319 -27.61 12.40 16.41
N ASP A 320 -26.29 12.35 16.48
CA ASP A 320 -25.42 13.22 15.68
C ASP A 320 -25.56 12.89 14.18
N LEU A 321 -25.52 13.91 13.34
CA LEU A 321 -25.42 13.81 11.89
C LEU A 321 -23.97 13.99 11.47
N VAL A 322 -23.31 12.97 10.96
CA VAL A 322 -21.96 13.07 10.39
C VAL A 322 -22.07 13.68 9.00
N THR A 323 -21.54 14.89 8.83
CA THR A 323 -21.56 15.65 7.55
C THR A 323 -20.26 15.55 6.78
N ARG A 324 -19.13 15.32 7.48
CA ARG A 324 -17.81 15.15 6.86
C ARG A 324 -17.00 14.06 7.58
N VAL A 325 -16.20 13.36 6.80
CA VAL A 325 -15.18 12.42 7.25
C VAL A 325 -13.85 12.84 6.64
N GLN A 326 -12.80 13.05 7.45
CA GLN A 326 -11.46 13.51 7.02
C GLN A 326 -11.52 14.80 6.16
N GLY A 327 -12.42 15.73 6.54
CA GLY A 327 -12.62 16.99 5.83
C GLY A 327 -13.55 16.91 4.62
N GLU A 328 -13.82 15.73 4.09
CA GLU A 328 -14.63 15.51 2.90
C GLU A 328 -16.10 15.24 3.25
N ARG A 329 -17.02 15.77 2.47
CA ARG A 329 -18.47 15.54 2.66
C ARG A 329 -18.83 14.09 2.47
N VAL A 330 -19.79 13.60 3.27
CA VAL A 330 -20.44 12.31 3.11
C VAL A 330 -21.95 12.53 2.95
N THR A 331 -22.56 11.79 2.04
CA THR A 331 -23.99 11.92 1.71
C THR A 331 -24.79 10.67 2.05
N ASN A 332 -24.11 9.54 2.20
CA ASN A 332 -24.71 8.23 2.46
C ASN A 332 -23.71 7.30 3.18
N THR A 333 -24.24 6.18 3.69
CA THR A 333 -23.45 5.20 4.43
C THR A 333 -22.36 4.54 3.59
N ALA A 334 -22.57 4.36 2.29
CA ALA A 334 -21.55 3.76 1.43
C ALA A 334 -20.31 4.67 1.27
N GLU A 335 -20.52 6.00 1.19
CA GLU A 335 -19.42 6.96 1.21
C GLU A 335 -18.72 7.01 2.56
N TYR A 336 -19.47 7.01 3.65
CA TYR A 336 -18.92 6.93 5.01
C TYR A 336 -18.05 5.69 5.17
N ASP A 337 -18.57 4.52 4.83
CA ASP A 337 -17.86 3.24 4.97
C ASP A 337 -16.58 3.19 4.12
N ARG A 338 -16.61 3.68 2.88
CA ARG A 338 -15.41 3.75 2.04
C ARG A 338 -14.32 4.60 2.67
N ARG A 339 -14.69 5.78 3.23
CA ARG A 339 -13.71 6.69 3.86
C ARG A 339 -13.15 6.14 5.17
N VAL A 340 -13.94 5.41 5.92
CA VAL A 340 -13.52 4.79 7.17
C VAL A 340 -12.61 3.58 6.93
N ARG A 341 -12.89 2.77 5.90
CA ARG A 341 -12.04 1.62 5.54
C ARG A 341 -10.60 1.99 5.17
N GLY A 342 -10.38 3.18 4.63
CA GLY A 342 -9.05 3.67 4.30
C GLY A 342 -8.23 4.16 5.51
N LEU A 343 -8.65 3.85 6.74
CA LEU A 343 -7.97 4.24 7.96
C LEU A 343 -7.54 3.00 8.76
N ALA A 344 -6.31 3.04 9.28
CA ALA A 344 -5.75 1.95 10.07
C ALA A 344 -5.93 2.19 11.59
N ALA A 345 -5.79 1.14 12.38
CA ALA A 345 -5.73 1.27 13.84
C ALA A 345 -4.55 2.16 14.25
N GLY A 346 -4.76 3.02 15.24
CA GLY A 346 -3.81 4.05 15.67
C GLY A 346 -3.96 5.39 14.93
N GLU A 347 -4.73 5.44 13.83
CA GLU A 347 -5.03 6.69 13.14
C GLU A 347 -6.21 7.43 13.82
N THR A 348 -6.27 8.74 13.58
CA THR A 348 -7.37 9.59 14.09
C THR A 348 -8.43 9.78 13.01
N LEU A 349 -9.64 9.31 13.27
CA LEU A 349 -10.82 9.64 12.49
C LEU A 349 -11.32 11.03 12.87
N ARG A 350 -11.23 11.97 11.94
CA ARG A 350 -11.74 13.35 12.08
C ARG A 350 -13.11 13.46 11.42
N LEU A 351 -14.09 13.87 12.20
CA LEU A 351 -15.48 14.04 11.77
C LEU A 351 -15.91 15.49 11.95
N MET A 352 -16.84 15.96 11.10
CA MET A 352 -17.73 17.05 11.40
C MET A 352 -19.10 16.47 11.69
N VAL A 353 -19.65 16.80 12.84
CA VAL A 353 -20.95 16.30 13.27
C VAL A 353 -21.88 17.47 13.61
N ALA A 354 -23.14 17.33 13.28
CA ALA A 354 -24.20 18.28 13.66
C ALA A 354 -25.18 17.58 14.60
N GLY A 355 -25.48 18.20 15.74
CA GLY A 355 -26.55 17.76 16.65
C GLY A 355 -27.92 18.34 16.27
N GLU A 356 -28.92 18.13 17.15
CA GLU A 356 -30.21 18.82 17.06
C GLU A 356 -30.01 20.32 17.03
N GLY A 357 -30.54 20.99 15.98
CA GLY A 357 -30.35 22.41 15.75
C GLY A 357 -29.30 22.78 14.69
N GLY A 358 -28.62 21.78 14.08
CA GLY A 358 -27.82 21.93 12.86
C GLY A 358 -26.45 22.59 13.03
N ALA A 359 -26.01 22.95 14.26
CA ALA A 359 -24.68 23.50 14.48
C ALA A 359 -23.62 22.42 14.31
N GLU A 360 -22.72 22.62 13.36
CA GLU A 360 -21.58 21.70 13.13
C GLU A 360 -20.49 21.90 14.19
N ARG A 361 -19.94 20.78 14.67
CA ARG A 361 -18.79 20.73 15.56
C ARG A 361 -17.79 19.67 15.12
N PRO A 362 -16.49 19.87 15.34
CA PRO A 362 -15.51 18.82 15.11
C PRO A 362 -15.63 17.73 16.16
N ALA A 363 -15.37 16.49 15.73
CA ALA A 363 -15.24 15.33 16.60
C ALA A 363 -14.08 14.47 16.14
N THR A 364 -13.37 13.86 17.09
CA THR A 364 -12.24 12.98 16.80
C THR A 364 -12.41 11.65 17.52
N ILE A 365 -12.02 10.58 16.85
CA ILE A 365 -12.02 9.21 17.39
C ILE A 365 -10.66 8.59 17.05
N GLU A 366 -9.94 8.12 18.04
CA GLU A 366 -8.75 7.31 17.85
C GLU A 366 -9.19 5.88 17.49
N ILE A 367 -8.82 5.42 16.29
CA ILE A 367 -9.23 4.14 15.77
C ILE A 367 -8.47 3.03 16.50
N ALA A 368 -9.19 2.05 17.03
CA ALA A 368 -8.58 0.89 17.69
C ALA A 368 -8.58 -0.34 16.78
N PRO A 369 -7.67 -1.30 17.01
CA PRO A 369 -7.84 -2.63 16.46
C PRO A 369 -9.12 -3.26 17.03
N MET A 370 -9.78 -4.07 16.19
CA MET A 370 -11.00 -4.74 16.63
C MET A 370 -10.68 -5.80 17.68
N PRO A 371 -11.39 -5.81 18.83
CA PRO A 371 -11.25 -6.87 19.82
C PRO A 371 -11.50 -8.25 19.23
N VAL A 372 -10.69 -9.21 19.64
CA VAL A 372 -10.74 -10.60 19.16
C VAL A 372 -12.12 -11.22 19.40
N GLU A 373 -12.70 -10.94 20.57
CA GLU A 373 -14.01 -11.41 20.97
C GLU A 373 -15.13 -10.93 20.04
N MET A 374 -14.97 -9.73 19.48
CA MET A 374 -15.92 -9.17 18.50
C MET A 374 -15.79 -9.84 17.15
N LEU A 375 -14.58 -10.21 16.72
CA LEU A 375 -14.35 -10.96 15.50
C LEU A 375 -14.93 -12.36 15.58
N ASP A 376 -14.71 -13.04 16.70
CA ASP A 376 -15.26 -14.36 16.97
C ASP A 376 -16.80 -14.31 17.07
N ALA A 377 -17.35 -13.29 17.74
CA ALA A 377 -18.79 -13.04 17.79
C ALA A 377 -19.38 -12.73 16.40
N PHE A 378 -18.67 -11.99 15.56
CA PHE A 378 -19.13 -11.74 14.19
C PHE A 378 -19.10 -13.02 13.35
N ALA A 379 -18.07 -13.85 13.44
CA ALA A 379 -18.03 -15.15 12.77
C ALA A 379 -19.22 -16.02 13.17
N TRP A 380 -19.55 -16.07 14.48
CA TRP A 380 -20.69 -16.81 14.99
C TRP A 380 -22.03 -16.22 14.56
N ASN A 381 -22.20 -14.89 14.61
CA ASN A 381 -23.49 -14.24 14.36
C ASN A 381 -23.79 -14.01 12.86
N ALA A 382 -22.78 -13.70 12.05
CA ALA A 382 -22.97 -13.38 10.65
C ALA A 382 -22.78 -14.60 9.74
N ILE A 383 -21.75 -15.39 9.99
CA ILE A 383 -21.44 -16.58 9.18
C ILE A 383 -22.14 -17.82 9.77
N GLY A 384 -22.07 -17.98 11.08
CA GLY A 384 -22.64 -19.12 11.82
C GLY A 384 -21.63 -20.21 12.16
N VAL A 385 -20.34 -19.87 12.27
CA VAL A 385 -19.27 -20.83 12.62
C VAL A 385 -18.49 -20.40 13.86
N GLU A 386 -18.14 -21.38 14.68
CA GLU A 386 -17.09 -21.30 15.70
C GLU A 386 -15.94 -22.17 15.21
N VAL A 387 -14.73 -21.65 15.26
CA VAL A 387 -13.55 -22.35 14.74
C VAL A 387 -12.54 -22.64 15.83
N THR A 388 -11.73 -23.67 15.61
CA THR A 388 -10.55 -24.02 16.42
C THR A 388 -9.33 -24.11 15.53
N ALA A 389 -8.14 -23.84 16.06
CA ALA A 389 -6.90 -24.03 15.31
C ALA A 389 -6.09 -25.21 15.88
N ALA A 390 -5.43 -25.91 14.96
CA ALA A 390 -4.41 -26.91 15.26
C ALA A 390 -3.19 -26.59 14.37
N GLY A 391 -2.20 -25.89 14.95
CA GLY A 391 -1.13 -25.27 14.18
C GLY A 391 -1.69 -24.22 13.19
N ASP A 392 -1.28 -24.29 11.95
CA ASP A 392 -1.72 -23.34 10.90
C ASP A 392 -3.12 -23.65 10.35
N ALA A 393 -3.66 -24.85 10.62
CA ALA A 393 -4.98 -25.23 10.13
C ALA A 393 -6.10 -24.69 11.03
N VAL A 394 -7.09 -24.04 10.43
CA VAL A 394 -8.30 -23.56 11.09
C VAL A 394 -9.48 -24.47 10.74
N THR A 395 -10.07 -25.09 11.74
CA THR A 395 -11.13 -26.09 11.57
C THR A 395 -12.44 -25.58 12.16
N VAL A 396 -13.55 -25.79 11.44
CA VAL A 396 -14.90 -25.53 11.96
C VAL A 396 -15.17 -26.48 13.12
N GLY A 397 -15.33 -25.92 14.31
CA GLY A 397 -15.67 -26.65 15.53
C GLY A 397 -17.17 -26.83 15.70
N LYS A 398 -17.93 -25.72 15.52
CA LYS A 398 -19.39 -25.72 15.63
C LYS A 398 -20.03 -24.93 14.48
N VAL A 399 -21.23 -25.34 14.10
CA VAL A 399 -22.09 -24.64 13.15
C VAL A 399 -23.39 -24.25 13.86
N ARG A 400 -23.77 -22.98 13.75
CA ARG A 400 -24.96 -22.45 14.40
C ARG A 400 -26.22 -22.87 13.65
N ARG A 401 -27.22 -23.41 14.35
CA ARG A 401 -28.50 -23.76 13.74
C ARG A 401 -29.20 -22.55 13.15
N GLY A 402 -29.78 -22.70 11.97
CA GLY A 402 -30.48 -21.67 11.23
C GLY A 402 -29.54 -20.58 10.70
N SER A 403 -28.26 -20.84 10.60
CA SER A 403 -27.26 -19.93 10.03
C SER A 403 -27.03 -20.19 8.55
N ALA A 404 -26.48 -19.18 7.86
CA ALA A 404 -26.03 -19.34 6.48
C ALA A 404 -25.03 -20.50 6.31
N ALA A 405 -24.14 -20.70 7.28
CA ALA A 405 -23.20 -21.82 7.27
C ALA A 405 -23.91 -23.19 7.31
N GLU A 406 -24.96 -23.34 8.12
CA GLU A 406 -25.76 -24.59 8.17
C GLU A 406 -26.50 -24.82 6.83
N GLU A 407 -27.17 -23.78 6.30
CA GLU A 407 -27.92 -23.87 5.03
C GLU A 407 -27.03 -24.25 3.85
N ILE A 408 -25.80 -23.71 3.81
CA ILE A 408 -24.80 -24.02 2.77
C ILE A 408 -24.18 -25.40 2.99
N GLY A 409 -24.28 -25.95 4.23
CA GLY A 409 -23.82 -27.28 4.55
C GLY A 409 -22.41 -27.37 5.10
N PHE A 410 -21.93 -26.34 5.80
CA PHE A 410 -20.73 -26.45 6.64
C PHE A 410 -20.89 -27.53 7.69
N ARG A 411 -19.77 -28.16 8.06
CA ARG A 411 -19.77 -29.24 9.07
C ARG A 411 -18.60 -29.06 10.02
N PRO A 412 -18.75 -29.47 11.28
CA PRO A 412 -17.61 -29.66 12.15
C PRO A 412 -16.55 -30.55 11.49
N GLY A 413 -15.27 -30.14 11.55
CA GLY A 413 -14.16 -30.79 10.89
C GLY A 413 -13.81 -30.24 9.51
N ASP A 414 -14.59 -29.32 8.93
CA ASP A 414 -14.19 -28.61 7.71
C ASP A 414 -12.99 -27.71 8.01
N VAL A 415 -11.97 -27.73 7.17
CA VAL A 415 -10.82 -26.83 7.27
C VAL A 415 -11.09 -25.58 6.44
N VAL A 416 -11.04 -24.41 7.06
CA VAL A 416 -11.20 -23.12 6.37
C VAL A 416 -9.88 -22.78 5.68
N ALA A 417 -9.86 -22.84 4.35
CA ALA A 417 -8.67 -22.61 3.55
C ALA A 417 -8.53 -21.16 3.09
N ALA A 418 -9.64 -20.46 2.80
CA ALA A 418 -9.61 -19.05 2.41
C ALA A 418 -10.92 -18.33 2.74
N ILE A 419 -10.84 -17.01 3.00
CA ILE A 419 -11.98 -16.10 3.17
C ILE A 419 -11.73 -14.86 2.30
N GLY A 420 -12.71 -14.49 1.46
CA GLY A 420 -12.58 -13.36 0.55
C GLY A 420 -11.42 -13.49 -0.44
N GLY A 421 -11.04 -14.75 -0.79
CA GLY A 421 -9.90 -15.02 -1.66
C GLY A 421 -8.53 -15.01 -0.95
N ARG A 422 -8.47 -14.65 0.32
CA ARG A 422 -7.25 -14.67 1.14
C ARG A 422 -7.06 -16.03 1.79
N GLU A 423 -5.89 -16.62 1.66
CA GLU A 423 -5.54 -17.86 2.33
C GLU A 423 -5.55 -17.69 3.85
N ILE A 424 -6.03 -18.69 4.57
CA ILE A 424 -6.16 -18.66 6.03
C ILE A 424 -5.06 -19.53 6.64
N THR A 425 -4.21 -18.87 7.43
CA THR A 425 -3.17 -19.52 8.23
C THR A 425 -3.38 -19.10 9.68
N GLY A 426 -3.76 -20.08 10.53
CA GLY A 426 -4.02 -19.87 11.95
C GLY A 426 -5.28 -19.05 12.27
N LEU A 427 -5.60 -18.93 13.56
CA LEU A 427 -6.78 -18.20 14.05
C LEU A 427 -6.74 -16.72 13.70
N ASP A 428 -5.56 -16.12 13.73
CA ASP A 428 -5.42 -14.70 13.38
C ASP A 428 -5.74 -14.45 11.91
N GLY A 429 -5.27 -15.31 11.00
CA GLY A 429 -5.65 -15.26 9.59
C GLY A 429 -7.16 -15.37 9.40
N PHE A 430 -7.82 -16.29 10.12
CA PHE A 430 -9.28 -16.44 10.10
C PHE A 430 -9.99 -15.16 10.57
N ARG A 431 -9.61 -14.63 11.75
CA ARG A 431 -10.19 -13.41 12.33
C ARG A 431 -10.05 -12.21 11.40
N LYS A 432 -8.90 -12.08 10.72
CA LYS A 432 -8.64 -11.03 9.73
C LYS A 432 -9.54 -11.19 8.50
N GLY A 433 -9.66 -12.40 7.97
CA GLY A 433 -10.57 -12.69 6.87
C GLY A 433 -12.04 -12.37 7.21
N VAL A 434 -12.44 -12.71 8.44
CA VAL A 434 -13.77 -12.40 8.99
C VAL A 434 -13.96 -10.90 9.18
N GLY A 435 -12.96 -10.22 9.71
CA GLY A 435 -12.98 -8.76 9.91
C GLY A 435 -13.09 -7.99 8.60
N ALA A 436 -12.35 -8.40 7.57
CA ALA A 436 -12.41 -7.81 6.24
C ALA A 436 -13.77 -8.02 5.53
N ALA A 437 -14.49 -9.06 5.89
CA ALA A 437 -15.83 -9.34 5.36
C ALA A 437 -16.94 -8.47 6.00
N ARG A 438 -16.66 -7.75 7.09
CA ARG A 438 -17.65 -6.87 7.74
C ARG A 438 -18.10 -5.75 6.78
N GLY A 439 -19.39 -5.48 6.79
CA GLY A 439 -19.99 -4.49 5.90
C GLY A 439 -20.25 -4.98 4.46
N SER A 440 -19.82 -6.20 4.12
CA SER A 440 -20.22 -6.86 2.88
C SER A 440 -21.55 -7.59 3.05
N SER A 441 -22.31 -7.74 1.97
CA SER A 441 -23.57 -8.53 1.98
C SER A 441 -23.31 -10.05 1.92
N SER A 442 -22.11 -10.45 1.47
CA SER A 442 -21.70 -11.85 1.35
C SER A 442 -20.17 -11.95 1.33
N VAL A 443 -19.64 -13.13 1.62
CA VAL A 443 -18.22 -13.44 1.52
C VAL A 443 -17.98 -14.80 0.88
N LEU A 444 -16.97 -14.90 0.01
CA LEU A 444 -16.51 -16.16 -0.55
C LEU A 444 -15.68 -16.89 0.50
N VAL A 445 -16.07 -18.10 0.88
CA VAL A 445 -15.31 -18.95 1.79
C VAL A 445 -14.91 -20.23 1.08
N SER A 446 -13.63 -20.59 1.19
CA SER A 446 -13.10 -21.85 0.70
C SER A 446 -12.88 -22.80 1.87
N VAL A 447 -13.46 -23.99 1.82
CA VAL A 447 -13.28 -25.03 2.85
C VAL A 447 -12.82 -26.33 2.23
N VAL A 448 -11.95 -27.04 2.96
CA VAL A 448 -11.49 -28.38 2.60
C VAL A 448 -12.17 -29.40 3.48
N ARG A 449 -12.83 -30.38 2.85
CA ARG A 449 -13.44 -31.55 3.52
C ARG A 449 -12.85 -32.82 2.95
N GLY A 450 -12.07 -33.53 3.73
CA GLY A 450 -11.29 -34.67 3.25
C GLY A 450 -10.30 -34.24 2.17
N ARG A 451 -10.48 -34.69 0.91
CA ARG A 451 -9.61 -34.32 -0.22
C ARG A 451 -10.27 -33.33 -1.21
N ARG A 452 -11.41 -32.75 -0.86
CA ARG A 452 -12.16 -31.88 -1.76
C ARG A 452 -12.17 -30.46 -1.24
N LEU A 453 -11.90 -29.51 -2.13
CA LEU A 453 -12.04 -28.07 -1.90
C LEU A 453 -13.44 -27.63 -2.37
N TYR A 454 -14.16 -26.96 -1.48
CA TYR A 454 -15.44 -26.32 -1.75
C TYR A 454 -15.28 -24.81 -1.68
N ARG A 455 -15.80 -24.09 -2.65
CA ARG A 455 -15.87 -22.63 -2.67
C ARG A 455 -17.33 -22.23 -2.62
N VAL A 456 -17.71 -21.52 -1.58
CA VAL A 456 -19.12 -21.16 -1.30
C VAL A 456 -19.23 -19.68 -1.00
N VAL A 457 -20.28 -19.06 -1.49
CA VAL A 457 -20.61 -17.68 -1.14
C VAL A 457 -21.54 -17.72 0.07
N VAL A 458 -21.07 -17.18 1.19
CA VAL A 458 -21.82 -17.11 2.44
C VAL A 458 -22.49 -15.75 2.54
N PRO A 459 -23.83 -15.65 2.53
CA PRO A 459 -24.52 -14.41 2.79
C PRO A 459 -24.29 -14.00 4.25
N LEU A 460 -23.89 -12.74 4.44
CA LEU A 460 -23.67 -12.18 5.76
C LEU A 460 -24.99 -11.53 6.21
N ALA A 461 -25.68 -12.15 7.14
CA ALA A 461 -26.90 -11.58 7.71
C ALA A 461 -26.53 -10.25 8.39
N ALA A 462 -27.15 -9.14 7.98
CA ALA A 462 -27.18 -7.94 8.78
C ALA A 462 -27.62 -8.36 10.19
N SER A 463 -26.84 -8.04 11.23
CA SER A 463 -27.11 -8.43 12.61
C SER A 463 -28.58 -8.10 12.95
N LYS A 464 -29.45 -9.09 12.88
CA LYS A 464 -30.79 -8.97 13.47
C LYS A 464 -30.57 -8.86 14.95
N ARG A 465 -30.79 -7.68 15.50
CA ARG A 465 -30.86 -7.49 16.96
C ARG A 465 -31.78 -8.55 17.53
N SER A 466 -31.32 -9.24 18.57
CA SER A 466 -32.19 -9.99 19.48
C SER A 466 -33.40 -9.11 19.85
N PRO A 467 -34.63 -9.59 19.77
CA PRO A 467 -35.76 -8.84 20.29
C PRO A 467 -35.47 -8.58 21.77
N ARG A 468 -35.45 -7.32 22.17
CA ARG A 468 -35.47 -6.98 23.59
C ARG A 468 -36.67 -7.72 24.19
N GLU A 469 -36.44 -8.57 25.15
CA GLU A 469 -37.49 -9.05 26.04
C GLU A 469 -38.22 -7.83 26.56
N ASP A 470 -39.50 -7.73 26.23
CA ASP A 470 -40.41 -6.72 26.78
C ASP A 470 -40.51 -6.98 28.30
N PRO A 471 -40.14 -6.02 29.17
CA PRO A 471 -40.22 -6.25 30.62
C PRO A 471 -41.65 -6.18 31.19
N ARG A 472 -42.69 -6.38 30.34
CA ARG A 472 -44.08 -6.45 30.72
C ARG A 472 -44.72 -7.76 30.24
N ARG A 473 -44.33 -8.87 30.87
CA ARG A 473 -45.19 -10.04 31.09
C ARG A 473 -44.84 -10.69 32.41
#